data_06752aaab984ef328ec6048c34ae8c98
#
_entry.id   06752aaab984ef328ec6048c34ae8c98
#
_cell.length_a   1.000
_cell.length_b   1.000
_cell.length_c   1.000
_cell.angle_alpha   90.00
_cell.angle_beta   90.00
_cell.angle_gamma   90.00
#
_symmetry.space_group_name_H-M   'P 1'
#
loop_
_entity.id
_entity.type
_entity.pdbx_description
1 polymer ?
#
loop_
_entity_poly.entity_id
_entity_poly.type
_entity_poly.pdbx_seq_one_letter_code
_entity_poly.pdbx_strand_id
1 'polypeptide(L)'
;MMKRILPLLLAVVLSSSCGVLSGINWDTAHLANAGAKAAVAAAMTDEQISDLCRQSVAYADAQTPMADAKYQQRLAKLMYGISEIDGKPLNFKVYRSNEVNACAYGDGSVRVNSALMDLMDDDELIAVIGHELGHVYNKDSKKAMQRAYLGSAAREAIYAAGGYGQLAGTVLGDISEAYVNAQFSQKQESKADDFGFQFAIDHGHDPYSMYRSLSKLNTLSSAGQGSAMAKMFSSHPDSAKRAEKMKQKADAFVAKQGEK
;
A
#
# COMPACT_ATOMS: atom_id res chain seq x y z
N MET A 1 36.39 28.81 3.52
CA MET A 1 35.30 29.80 3.63
C MET A 1 33.98 29.11 3.29
N MET A 2 33.35 28.52 4.30
CA MET A 2 32.03 27.90 4.16
C MET A 2 30.98 28.87 4.70
N LYS A 3 30.17 29.45 3.79
CA LYS A 3 29.12 30.41 4.14
C LYS A 3 27.88 29.65 4.61
N ARG A 4 27.47 29.94 5.84
CA ARG A 4 26.26 29.56 6.51
C ARG A 4 25.03 30.09 5.74
N ILE A 5 24.23 29.20 5.15
CA ILE A 5 22.95 29.54 4.52
C ILE A 5 21.90 28.59 5.11
N LEU A 6 21.53 28.74 6.37
CA LEU A 6 20.42 27.95 6.93
C LEU A 6 19.55 28.61 8.00
N PRO A 7 19.48 29.92 8.19
CA PRO A 7 18.40 30.42 9.04
C PRO A 7 17.34 31.27 8.35
N LEU A 8 17.29 31.37 7.00
CA LEU A 8 16.40 32.33 6.35
C LEU A 8 15.05 31.76 5.88
N LEU A 9 14.84 30.47 5.89
CA LEU A 9 13.59 29.85 5.41
C LEU A 9 12.50 29.66 6.49
N LEU A 10 12.86 29.83 7.77
CA LEU A 10 11.90 29.68 8.88
C LEU A 10 11.22 31.02 9.29
N ALA A 11 11.76 32.14 8.84
CA ALA A 11 11.26 33.46 9.24
C ALA A 11 10.13 34.03 8.36
N VAL A 12 9.91 33.46 7.16
CA VAL A 12 8.94 34.00 6.18
C VAL A 12 7.51 33.48 6.40
N VAL A 13 7.32 32.40 7.14
CA VAL A 13 5.97 31.85 7.41
C VAL A 13 5.29 32.49 8.62
N LEU A 14 6.00 33.27 9.43
CA LEU A 14 5.46 33.85 10.67
C LEU A 14 4.95 35.29 10.54
N SER A 15 5.05 35.92 9.36
CA SER A 15 4.71 37.37 9.24
C SER A 15 3.38 37.69 8.55
N SER A 16 2.53 36.72 8.19
CA SER A 16 1.30 37.01 7.42
C SER A 16 -0.02 36.58 8.08
N SER A 17 -0.05 36.25 9.33
CA SER A 17 -1.33 35.94 10.03
C SER A 17 -1.34 36.46 11.47
N CYS A 18 -1.13 37.74 11.62
CA CYS A 18 -1.50 38.45 12.87
C CYS A 18 -3.02 38.66 12.89
N GLY A 19 -3.74 37.90 13.69
CA GLY A 19 -5.12 38.30 14.02
C GLY A 19 -6.03 37.25 14.62
N VAL A 20 -5.76 35.94 14.54
CA VAL A 20 -6.73 34.94 15.03
C VAL A 20 -6.14 33.91 16.02
N LEU A 21 -4.86 33.95 16.33
CA LEU A 21 -4.17 32.92 17.11
C LEU A 21 -3.74 33.33 18.53
N SER A 22 -4.26 34.42 19.08
CA SER A 22 -3.87 34.92 20.40
C SER A 22 -4.43 34.15 21.62
N GLY A 23 -5.09 33.01 21.39
CA GLY A 23 -5.65 32.19 22.47
C GLY A 23 -5.11 30.74 22.52
N ILE A 24 -4.25 30.34 21.61
CA ILE A 24 -3.72 28.97 21.58
C ILE A 24 -2.30 28.97 22.16
N ASN A 25 -2.17 28.34 23.33
CA ASN A 25 -0.86 28.13 23.95
C ASN A 25 -0.10 27.06 23.15
N TRP A 26 0.67 27.49 22.17
CA TRP A 26 1.51 26.58 21.37
C TRP A 26 2.70 26.15 22.20
N ASP A 27 2.69 24.90 22.64
CA ASP A 27 3.88 24.30 23.22
C ASP A 27 4.95 24.18 22.12
N THR A 28 5.90 25.11 22.16
CA THR A 28 7.02 25.17 21.20
C THR A 28 7.86 23.90 21.19
N ALA A 29 7.87 23.14 22.30
CA ALA A 29 8.51 21.84 22.38
C ALA A 29 7.78 20.79 21.51
N HIS A 30 6.43 20.82 21.47
CA HIS A 30 5.64 19.95 20.58
C HIS A 30 5.80 20.30 19.11
N LEU A 31 5.89 21.58 18.75
CA LEU A 31 6.12 22.01 17.36
C LEU A 31 7.53 21.67 16.86
N ALA A 32 8.54 21.89 17.67
CA ALA A 32 9.92 21.49 17.34
C ALA A 32 10.03 19.96 17.21
N ASN A 33 9.35 19.23 18.06
CA ASN A 33 9.30 17.78 18.05
C ASN A 33 8.55 17.23 16.81
N ALA A 34 7.44 17.86 16.39
CA ALA A 34 6.70 17.49 15.16
C ALA A 34 7.54 17.73 13.90
N GLY A 35 8.28 18.85 13.82
CA GLY A 35 9.17 19.14 12.70
C GLY A 35 10.36 18.18 12.62
N ALA A 36 10.96 17.83 13.74
CA ALA A 36 12.03 16.84 13.80
C ALA A 36 11.54 15.44 13.41
N LYS A 37 10.32 15.05 13.83
CA LYS A 37 9.69 13.77 13.49
C LYS A 37 9.36 13.65 12.00
N ALA A 38 8.85 14.72 11.39
CA ALA A 38 8.63 14.77 9.94
C ALA A 38 9.93 14.63 9.15
N ALA A 39 11.01 15.26 9.62
CA ALA A 39 12.33 15.15 9.00
C ALA A 39 12.90 13.71 9.10
N VAL A 40 12.71 13.03 10.24
CA VAL A 40 13.17 11.65 10.44
C VAL A 40 12.46 10.69 9.48
N ALA A 41 11.12 10.77 9.36
CA ALA A 41 10.41 9.87 8.45
C ALA A 41 10.71 10.17 6.98
N ALA A 42 10.92 11.44 6.60
CA ALA A 42 11.38 11.80 5.26
C ALA A 42 12.80 11.29 4.97
N ALA A 43 13.63 11.11 6.00
CA ALA A 43 15.00 10.62 5.91
C ALA A 43 15.11 9.08 6.01
N MET A 44 14.01 8.35 6.25
CA MET A 44 14.04 6.88 6.30
C MET A 44 14.58 6.28 5.00
N THR A 45 15.62 5.47 5.12
CA THR A 45 16.18 4.74 3.98
C THR A 45 15.25 3.63 3.50
N ASP A 46 15.47 3.14 2.30
CA ASP A 46 14.69 2.01 1.76
C ASP A 46 14.86 0.75 2.64
N GLU A 47 16.02 0.57 3.23
CA GLU A 47 16.34 -0.53 4.13
C GLU A 47 15.55 -0.44 5.46
N GLN A 48 15.49 0.75 6.06
CA GLN A 48 14.70 1.00 7.27
C GLN A 48 13.20 0.80 7.03
N ILE A 49 12.67 1.23 5.87
CA ILE A 49 11.29 0.96 5.49
C ILE A 49 11.04 -0.53 5.28
N SER A 50 11.96 -1.22 4.61
CA SER A 50 11.86 -2.67 4.41
C SER A 50 11.85 -3.43 5.74
N ASP A 51 12.68 -3.00 6.69
CA ASP A 51 12.72 -3.58 8.03
C ASP A 51 11.42 -3.36 8.81
N LEU A 52 10.87 -2.15 8.75
CA LEU A 52 9.58 -1.82 9.34
C LEU A 52 8.44 -2.65 8.71
N CYS A 53 8.46 -2.84 7.38
CA CYS A 53 7.53 -3.71 6.68
C CYS A 53 7.64 -5.15 7.18
N ARG A 54 8.85 -5.70 7.30
CA ARG A 54 9.08 -7.07 7.82
C ARG A 54 8.52 -7.26 9.23
N GLN A 55 8.76 -6.29 10.12
CA GLN A 55 8.21 -6.34 11.48
C GLN A 55 6.69 -6.28 11.48
N SER A 56 6.08 -5.38 10.68
CA SER A 56 4.64 -5.25 10.55
C SER A 56 4.00 -6.52 9.98
N VAL A 57 4.60 -7.11 8.95
CA VAL A 57 4.14 -8.38 8.36
C VAL A 57 4.27 -9.53 9.34
N ALA A 58 5.38 -9.63 10.07
CA ALA A 58 5.55 -10.67 11.09
C ALA A 58 4.52 -10.55 12.21
N TYR A 59 4.18 -9.33 12.61
CA TYR A 59 3.10 -9.08 13.56
C TYR A 59 1.74 -9.51 12.97
N ALA A 60 1.40 -9.10 11.75
CA ALA A 60 0.16 -9.48 11.08
C ALA A 60 0.04 -11.00 10.90
N ASP A 61 1.11 -11.67 10.50
CA ASP A 61 1.19 -13.14 10.36
C ASP A 61 0.92 -13.86 11.70
N ALA A 62 1.34 -13.28 12.82
CA ALA A 62 1.10 -13.85 14.15
C ALA A 62 -0.34 -13.64 14.65
N GLN A 63 -1.03 -12.60 14.19
CA GLN A 63 -2.40 -12.26 14.62
C GLN A 63 -3.47 -12.85 13.69
N THR A 64 -3.13 -13.18 12.43
CA THR A 64 -4.11 -13.59 11.43
C THR A 64 -3.95 -15.06 11.07
N PRO A 65 -5.00 -15.87 11.19
CA PRO A 65 -4.95 -17.30 10.82
C PRO A 65 -4.61 -17.48 9.34
N MET A 66 -3.75 -18.44 9.04
CA MET A 66 -3.46 -18.82 7.65
C MET A 66 -4.65 -19.58 7.06
N ALA A 67 -4.91 -19.35 5.78
CA ALA A 67 -5.91 -20.10 5.03
C ALA A 67 -5.46 -21.56 4.79
N ASP A 68 -6.41 -22.41 4.47
CA ASP A 68 -6.18 -23.84 4.24
C ASP A 68 -5.21 -24.09 3.07
N ALA A 69 -4.61 -25.26 3.03
CA ALA A 69 -3.58 -25.63 2.06
C ALA A 69 -4.01 -25.41 0.60
N LYS A 70 -5.29 -25.58 0.27
CA LYS A 70 -5.81 -25.35 -1.10
C LYS A 70 -5.57 -23.93 -1.59
N TYR A 71 -5.73 -22.93 -0.71
CA TYR A 71 -5.49 -21.52 -1.06
C TYR A 71 -4.00 -21.22 -1.22
N GLN A 72 -3.19 -21.72 -0.30
CA GLN A 72 -1.72 -21.55 -0.38
C GLN A 72 -1.17 -22.20 -1.67
N GLN A 73 -1.64 -23.40 -2.02
CA GLN A 73 -1.23 -24.11 -3.24
C GLN A 73 -1.70 -23.39 -4.51
N ARG A 74 -2.95 -22.85 -4.53
CA ARG A 74 -3.47 -22.06 -5.65
C ARG A 74 -2.60 -20.82 -5.87
N LEU A 75 -2.29 -20.08 -4.81
CA LEU A 75 -1.43 -18.88 -4.89
C LEU A 75 -0.02 -19.25 -5.32
N ALA A 76 0.58 -20.28 -4.75
CA ALA A 76 1.92 -20.75 -5.13
C ALA A 76 2.00 -21.17 -6.61
N LYS A 77 0.95 -21.84 -7.13
CA LYS A 77 0.87 -22.18 -8.55
C LYS A 77 0.77 -20.94 -9.43
N LEU A 78 -0.08 -19.99 -9.06
CA LEU A 78 -0.30 -18.75 -9.81
C LEU A 78 0.96 -17.88 -9.87
N MET A 79 1.73 -17.86 -8.78
CA MET A 79 2.97 -17.06 -8.66
C MET A 79 4.24 -17.87 -9.03
N TYR A 80 4.09 -19.06 -9.64
CA TYR A 80 5.24 -19.88 -9.99
C TYR A 80 6.16 -19.15 -10.98
N GLY A 81 7.46 -19.10 -10.65
CA GLY A 81 8.47 -18.41 -11.45
C GLY A 81 8.57 -16.89 -11.16
N ILE A 82 7.68 -16.34 -10.36
CA ILE A 82 7.67 -14.90 -9.99
C ILE A 82 8.26 -14.78 -8.59
N SER A 83 9.55 -14.48 -8.48
CA SER A 83 10.30 -14.55 -7.24
C SER A 83 10.74 -13.20 -6.69
N GLU A 84 10.69 -12.12 -7.50
CA GLU A 84 11.15 -10.80 -7.08
C GLU A 84 10.39 -9.67 -7.77
N ILE A 85 10.44 -8.48 -7.18
CA ILE A 85 9.98 -7.21 -7.74
C ILE A 85 10.95 -6.10 -7.36
N ASP A 86 11.50 -5.37 -8.35
CA ASP A 86 12.46 -4.28 -8.13
C ASP A 86 13.65 -4.70 -7.23
N GLY A 87 14.17 -5.93 -7.46
CA GLY A 87 15.28 -6.53 -6.70
C GLY A 87 14.90 -6.99 -5.28
N LYS A 88 13.62 -6.99 -4.93
CA LYS A 88 13.11 -7.46 -3.63
C LYS A 88 12.51 -8.84 -3.75
N PRO A 89 12.94 -9.81 -2.94
CA PRO A 89 12.36 -11.15 -2.96
C PRO A 89 10.90 -11.11 -2.53
N LEU A 90 10.05 -11.84 -3.26
CA LEU A 90 8.64 -11.93 -2.97
C LEU A 90 8.34 -13.05 -1.98
N ASN A 91 7.43 -12.76 -1.05
CA ASN A 91 6.93 -13.72 -0.07
C ASN A 91 5.41 -13.69 -0.04
N PHE A 92 4.77 -14.76 -0.47
CA PHE A 92 3.32 -14.86 -0.61
C PHE A 92 2.72 -15.73 0.50
N LYS A 93 1.62 -15.26 1.12
CA LYS A 93 0.79 -16.06 2.02
C LYS A 93 -0.68 -15.70 1.85
N VAL A 94 -1.56 -16.64 2.16
CA VAL A 94 -3.01 -16.42 2.19
C VAL A 94 -3.51 -16.46 3.62
N TYR A 95 -4.19 -15.39 4.02
CA TYR A 95 -4.88 -15.30 5.29
C TYR A 95 -6.29 -15.89 5.18
N ARG A 96 -6.74 -16.58 6.22
CA ARG A 96 -8.15 -16.94 6.39
C ARG A 96 -8.92 -15.71 6.84
N SER A 97 -9.62 -15.07 5.92
CA SER A 97 -10.39 -13.87 6.19
C SER A 97 -11.61 -13.79 5.28
N ASN A 98 -12.71 -13.28 5.84
CA ASN A 98 -13.93 -12.98 5.09
C ASN A 98 -13.87 -11.59 4.41
N GLU A 99 -12.83 -10.81 4.66
CA GLU A 99 -12.62 -9.51 3.99
C GLU A 99 -12.03 -9.75 2.60
N VAL A 100 -12.60 -9.12 1.59
CA VAL A 100 -12.03 -9.11 0.23
C VAL A 100 -10.90 -8.10 0.21
N ASN A 101 -9.65 -8.60 0.29
CA ASN A 101 -8.47 -7.74 0.34
C ASN A 101 -7.21 -8.47 -0.11
N ALA A 102 -6.25 -7.71 -0.61
CA ALA A 102 -4.84 -8.06 -0.77
C ALA A 102 -3.98 -6.86 -0.40
N CYS A 103 -2.72 -7.10 -0.06
CA CYS A 103 -1.79 -6.03 0.28
C CYS A 103 -0.36 -6.47 -0.02
N ALA A 104 0.43 -5.61 -0.66
CA ALA A 104 1.86 -5.81 -0.85
C ALA A 104 2.66 -4.77 -0.07
N TYR A 105 3.61 -5.24 0.72
CA TYR A 105 4.47 -4.42 1.56
C TYR A 105 5.77 -4.06 0.84
N GLY A 106 6.39 -2.99 1.29
CA GLY A 106 7.61 -2.45 0.68
C GLY A 106 8.84 -3.37 0.76
N ASP A 107 8.78 -4.47 1.50
CA ASP A 107 9.81 -5.52 1.59
C ASP A 107 9.61 -6.67 0.58
N GLY A 108 8.54 -6.65 -0.22
CA GLY A 108 8.16 -7.72 -1.13
C GLY A 108 7.20 -8.76 -0.55
N SER A 109 6.77 -8.61 0.69
CA SER A 109 5.74 -9.47 1.28
C SER A 109 4.37 -9.16 0.69
N VAL A 110 3.64 -10.20 0.24
CA VAL A 110 2.28 -10.09 -0.29
C VAL A 110 1.35 -10.98 0.55
N ARG A 111 0.25 -10.39 0.98
CA ARG A 111 -0.80 -11.09 1.74
C ARG A 111 -2.12 -10.99 1.01
N VAL A 112 -2.75 -12.13 0.76
CA VAL A 112 -4.01 -12.25 0.05
C VAL A 112 -5.03 -12.87 0.98
N ASN A 113 -6.22 -12.32 1.07
CA ASN A 113 -7.29 -12.88 1.85
C ASN A 113 -8.05 -13.99 1.09
N SER A 114 -8.45 -15.04 1.77
CA SER A 114 -9.18 -16.16 1.16
C SER A 114 -10.48 -15.73 0.47
N ALA A 115 -11.20 -14.74 1.02
CA ALA A 115 -12.40 -14.20 0.38
C ALA A 115 -12.13 -13.53 -0.99
N LEU A 116 -10.97 -12.90 -1.17
CA LEU A 116 -10.58 -12.38 -2.49
C LEU A 116 -10.33 -13.53 -3.47
N MET A 117 -9.69 -14.59 -3.01
CA MET A 117 -9.42 -15.77 -3.85
C MET A 117 -10.70 -16.54 -4.21
N ASP A 118 -11.72 -16.55 -3.34
CA ASP A 118 -13.03 -17.14 -3.64
C ASP A 118 -13.82 -16.29 -4.66
N LEU A 119 -13.61 -14.98 -4.65
CA LEU A 119 -14.28 -14.03 -5.54
C LEU A 119 -13.69 -14.01 -6.96
N MET A 120 -12.36 -14.14 -7.07
CA MET A 120 -11.62 -13.93 -8.33
C MET A 120 -11.22 -15.27 -8.97
N ASP A 121 -11.30 -15.34 -10.31
CA ASP A 121 -10.62 -16.39 -11.06
C ASP A 121 -9.10 -16.16 -11.07
N ASP A 122 -8.33 -17.03 -11.72
CA ASP A 122 -6.86 -16.95 -11.71
C ASP A 122 -6.35 -15.74 -12.51
N ASP A 123 -7.00 -15.39 -13.62
CA ASP A 123 -6.63 -14.22 -14.42
C ASP A 123 -6.89 -12.91 -13.66
N GLU A 124 -8.04 -12.82 -13.01
CA GLU A 124 -8.42 -11.67 -12.18
C GLU A 124 -7.51 -11.52 -10.97
N LEU A 125 -7.18 -12.63 -10.32
CA LEU A 125 -6.34 -12.65 -9.13
C LEU A 125 -4.90 -12.22 -9.45
N ILE A 126 -4.33 -12.69 -10.57
CA ILE A 126 -2.98 -12.25 -11.00
C ILE A 126 -2.95 -10.76 -11.33
N ALA A 127 -4.01 -10.21 -11.93
CA ALA A 127 -4.11 -8.79 -12.22
C ALA A 127 -4.17 -7.95 -10.91
N VAL A 128 -4.94 -8.40 -9.91
CA VAL A 128 -5.00 -7.73 -8.59
C VAL A 128 -3.66 -7.83 -7.87
N ILE A 129 -3.01 -8.99 -7.87
CA ILE A 129 -1.67 -9.13 -7.28
C ILE A 129 -0.66 -8.25 -8.01
N GLY A 130 -0.71 -8.19 -9.34
CA GLY A 130 0.10 -7.29 -10.15
C GLY A 130 -0.14 -5.82 -9.81
N HIS A 131 -1.39 -5.42 -9.54
CA HIS A 131 -1.73 -4.08 -9.05
C HIS A 131 -1.04 -3.78 -7.71
N GLU A 132 -1.12 -4.69 -6.75
CA GLU A 132 -0.44 -4.55 -5.45
C GLU A 132 1.09 -4.45 -5.60
N LEU A 133 1.68 -5.28 -6.46
CA LEU A 133 3.09 -5.20 -6.80
C LEU A 133 3.44 -3.89 -7.51
N GLY A 134 2.50 -3.32 -8.28
CA GLY A 134 2.62 -2.00 -8.89
C GLY A 134 2.81 -0.88 -7.86
N HIS A 135 2.13 -0.94 -6.72
CA HIS A 135 2.35 0.01 -5.62
C HIS A 135 3.75 -0.15 -4.99
N VAL A 136 4.28 -1.38 -4.90
CA VAL A 136 5.65 -1.61 -4.44
C VAL A 136 6.65 -1.04 -5.44
N TYR A 137 6.50 -1.37 -6.73
CA TYR A 137 7.36 -0.90 -7.82
C TYR A 137 7.40 0.63 -7.92
N ASN A 138 6.23 1.28 -7.82
CA ASN A 138 6.11 2.73 -7.84
C ASN A 138 6.51 3.41 -6.52
N LYS A 139 6.96 2.65 -5.52
CA LYS A 139 7.32 3.13 -4.17
C LYS A 139 6.17 3.79 -3.41
N ASP A 140 4.93 3.46 -3.76
CA ASP A 140 3.74 3.96 -3.08
C ASP A 140 3.58 3.31 -1.71
N SER A 141 3.88 2.00 -1.61
CA SER A 141 3.95 1.24 -0.35
C SER A 141 4.95 1.85 0.64
N LYS A 142 6.12 2.32 0.14
CA LYS A 142 7.09 3.07 0.97
C LYS A 142 6.45 4.31 1.59
N LYS A 143 5.80 5.15 0.77
CA LYS A 143 5.14 6.38 1.23
C LYS A 143 3.97 6.10 2.17
N ALA A 144 3.22 5.02 1.93
CA ALA A 144 2.15 4.58 2.83
C ALA A 144 2.72 4.18 4.20
N MET A 145 3.79 3.39 4.22
CA MET A 145 4.46 2.99 5.47
C MET A 145 5.05 4.19 6.22
N GLN A 146 5.68 5.14 5.53
CA GLN A 146 6.15 6.39 6.13
C GLN A 146 5.01 7.17 6.80
N ARG A 147 3.84 7.28 6.13
CA ARG A 147 2.67 7.97 6.71
C ARG A 147 2.10 7.20 7.91
N ALA A 148 2.00 5.87 7.82
CA ALA A 148 1.55 5.02 8.91
C ALA A 148 2.45 5.18 10.15
N TYR A 149 3.76 5.14 9.95
CA TYR A 149 4.76 5.39 10.99
C TYR A 149 4.61 6.78 11.61
N LEU A 150 4.45 7.82 10.79
CA LEU A 150 4.26 9.20 11.27
C LEU A 150 2.94 9.39 12.01
N GLY A 151 1.88 8.70 11.59
CA GLY A 151 0.54 8.77 12.17
C GLY A 151 0.40 8.04 13.50
N SER A 152 1.22 7.02 13.75
CA SER A 152 1.08 6.18 14.94
C SER A 152 1.53 6.90 16.23
N ALA A 153 0.89 6.56 17.36
CA ALA A 153 1.32 6.99 18.71
C ALA A 153 2.71 6.43 19.08
N ALA A 154 3.18 5.45 18.31
CA ALA A 154 4.50 4.82 18.37
C ALA A 154 5.67 5.78 18.29
N ARG A 155 5.47 6.95 17.74
CA ARG A 155 6.49 7.99 17.55
C ARG A 155 7.33 8.27 18.80
N GLU A 156 6.69 8.29 19.96
CA GLU A 156 7.38 8.62 21.21
C GLU A 156 8.15 7.45 21.79
N ALA A 157 7.62 6.24 21.66
CA ALA A 157 8.25 5.02 22.15
C ALA A 157 9.54 4.67 21.38
N ILE A 158 9.55 4.86 20.05
CA ILE A 158 10.71 4.60 19.20
C ILE A 158 11.83 5.60 19.46
N TYR A 159 11.48 6.87 19.70
CA TYR A 159 12.46 7.89 20.09
C TYR A 159 13.09 7.61 21.46
N ALA A 160 12.28 7.17 22.42
CA ALA A 160 12.75 6.84 23.76
C ALA A 160 13.66 5.59 23.79
N ALA A 161 13.47 4.67 22.82
CA ALA A 161 14.27 3.45 22.71
C ALA A 161 15.59 3.60 21.93
N GLY A 162 15.92 4.81 21.44
CA GLY A 162 17.22 5.09 20.79
C GLY A 162 17.41 4.49 19.41
N GLY A 163 16.35 4.10 18.70
CA GLY A 163 16.44 3.60 17.32
C GLY A 163 15.39 2.55 16.94
N TYR A 164 15.49 2.05 15.71
CA TYR A 164 14.59 1.08 15.08
C TYR A 164 14.75 -0.37 15.64
N GLY A 165 14.93 -0.51 16.94
CA GLY A 165 14.91 -1.80 17.63
C GLY A 165 13.56 -2.54 17.43
N GLN A 166 13.41 -3.70 18.07
CA GLN A 166 12.13 -4.41 18.06
C GLN A 166 11.03 -3.51 18.67
N LEU A 167 10.06 -3.16 17.84
CA LEU A 167 8.91 -2.37 18.26
C LEU A 167 7.99 -3.20 19.16
N ALA A 168 7.37 -2.56 20.15
CA ALA A 168 6.34 -3.21 20.95
C ALA A 168 5.16 -3.63 20.09
N GLY A 169 4.51 -4.75 20.41
CA GLY A 169 3.43 -5.32 19.60
C GLY A 169 2.25 -4.36 19.37
N THR A 170 1.88 -3.52 20.34
CA THR A 170 0.85 -2.48 20.19
C THR A 170 1.20 -1.47 19.11
N VAL A 171 2.45 -1.05 19.07
CA VAL A 171 3.00 -0.11 18.09
C VAL A 171 2.99 -0.68 16.67
N LEU A 172 3.40 -1.94 16.53
CA LEU A 172 3.34 -2.65 15.26
C LEU A 172 1.90 -2.85 14.80
N GLY A 173 0.96 -3.06 15.72
CA GLY A 173 -0.47 -3.13 15.45
C GLY A 173 -0.99 -1.84 14.82
N ASP A 174 -0.74 -0.70 15.47
CA ASP A 174 -1.14 0.63 14.99
C ASP A 174 -0.56 0.96 13.61
N ILE A 175 0.73 0.66 13.40
CA ILE A 175 1.40 0.87 12.10
C ILE A 175 0.80 -0.05 11.03
N SER A 176 0.61 -1.33 11.34
CA SER A 176 0.05 -2.30 10.40
C SER A 176 -1.37 -1.93 9.99
N GLU A 177 -2.21 -1.52 10.94
CA GLU A 177 -3.57 -1.08 10.66
C GLU A 177 -3.58 0.21 9.82
N ALA A 178 -2.78 1.20 10.18
CA ALA A 178 -2.67 2.45 9.43
C ALA A 178 -2.12 2.23 8.02
N TYR A 179 -1.22 1.27 7.84
CA TYR A 179 -0.70 0.90 6.52
C TYR A 179 -1.77 0.25 5.64
N VAL A 180 -2.49 -0.75 6.15
CA VAL A 180 -3.54 -1.46 5.41
C VAL A 180 -4.73 -0.55 5.08
N ASN A 181 -4.98 0.48 5.89
CA ASN A 181 -6.03 1.48 5.66
C ASN A 181 -5.52 2.72 4.88
N ALA A 182 -4.26 2.73 4.41
CA ALA A 182 -3.72 3.86 3.67
C ALA A 182 -4.44 4.01 2.32
N GLN A 183 -4.82 5.24 2.00
CA GLN A 183 -5.42 5.57 0.71
C GLN A 183 -4.36 5.99 -0.29
N PHE A 184 -4.55 5.57 -1.53
CA PHE A 184 -3.73 5.96 -2.66
C PHE A 184 -4.46 7.03 -3.51
N SER A 185 -3.69 7.92 -4.12
CA SER A 185 -4.25 8.92 -5.03
C SER A 185 -4.65 8.26 -6.36
N GLN A 186 -5.61 8.87 -7.08
CA GLN A 186 -6.04 8.39 -8.41
C GLN A 186 -4.86 8.19 -9.39
N LYS A 187 -3.81 9.02 -9.28
CA LYS A 187 -2.60 8.86 -10.10
C LYS A 187 -1.79 7.63 -9.73
N GLN A 188 -1.70 7.30 -8.44
CA GLN A 188 -1.04 6.09 -7.96
C GLN A 188 -1.82 4.86 -8.39
N GLU A 189 -3.15 4.88 -8.18
CA GLU A 189 -4.06 3.82 -8.63
C GLU A 189 -3.94 3.55 -10.13
N SER A 190 -3.98 4.61 -10.96
CA SER A 190 -3.85 4.46 -12.40
C SER A 190 -2.52 3.83 -12.83
N LYS A 191 -1.41 4.12 -12.12
CA LYS A 191 -0.11 3.49 -12.41
C LYS A 191 -0.07 2.04 -11.93
N ALA A 192 -0.69 1.75 -10.79
CA ALA A 192 -0.78 0.39 -10.28
C ALA A 192 -1.66 -0.48 -11.20
N ASP A 193 -2.78 0.05 -11.71
CA ASP A 193 -3.61 -0.63 -12.73
C ASP A 193 -2.84 -0.90 -14.02
N ASP A 194 -2.08 0.10 -14.49
CA ASP A 194 -1.25 -0.04 -15.69
C ASP A 194 -0.18 -1.13 -15.50
N PHE A 195 0.40 -1.21 -14.30
CA PHE A 195 1.36 -2.25 -13.95
C PHE A 195 0.69 -3.63 -13.86
N GLY A 196 -0.45 -3.74 -13.15
CA GLY A 196 -1.19 -5.00 -13.01
C GLY A 196 -1.70 -5.54 -14.34
N PHE A 197 -2.15 -4.66 -15.25
CA PHE A 197 -2.51 -5.02 -16.61
C PHE A 197 -1.32 -5.63 -17.36
N GLN A 198 -0.17 -4.95 -17.36
CA GLN A 198 1.04 -5.43 -18.05
C GLN A 198 1.56 -6.72 -17.41
N PHE A 199 1.55 -6.78 -16.08
CA PHE A 199 1.96 -7.96 -15.33
C PHE A 199 1.13 -9.20 -15.69
N ALA A 200 -0.19 -9.07 -15.80
CA ALA A 200 -1.06 -10.17 -16.24
C ALA A 200 -0.70 -10.66 -17.66
N ILE A 201 -0.48 -9.74 -18.58
CA ILE A 201 -0.10 -10.07 -19.98
C ILE A 201 1.27 -10.76 -20.03
N ASP A 202 2.28 -10.25 -19.33
CA ASP A 202 3.64 -10.77 -19.33
C ASP A 202 3.69 -12.20 -18.76
N HIS A 203 2.69 -12.58 -17.96
CA HIS A 203 2.54 -13.92 -17.41
C HIS A 203 1.49 -14.79 -18.13
N GLY A 204 1.05 -14.36 -19.32
CA GLY A 204 0.20 -15.16 -20.20
C GLY A 204 -1.29 -15.19 -19.82
N HIS A 205 -1.76 -14.22 -19.02
CA HIS A 205 -3.15 -14.10 -18.61
C HIS A 205 -3.97 -13.22 -19.55
N ASP A 206 -5.30 -13.31 -19.43
CA ASP A 206 -6.24 -12.59 -20.28
C ASP A 206 -6.06 -11.05 -20.17
N PRO A 207 -5.95 -10.32 -21.28
CA PRO A 207 -5.87 -8.84 -21.28
C PRO A 207 -7.03 -8.14 -20.57
N TYR A 208 -8.20 -8.77 -20.46
CA TYR A 208 -9.36 -8.21 -19.77
C TYR A 208 -9.38 -8.48 -18.26
N SER A 209 -8.40 -9.16 -17.71
CA SER A 209 -8.36 -9.57 -16.30
C SER A 209 -8.49 -8.40 -15.34
N MET A 210 -7.74 -7.31 -15.54
CA MET A 210 -7.82 -6.10 -14.71
C MET A 210 -9.19 -5.41 -14.82
N TYR A 211 -9.75 -5.33 -16.01
CA TYR A 211 -11.11 -4.80 -16.21
C TYR A 211 -12.14 -5.62 -15.45
N ARG A 212 -12.09 -6.96 -15.56
CA ARG A 212 -13.06 -7.85 -14.90
C ARG A 212 -12.95 -7.76 -13.37
N SER A 213 -11.73 -7.77 -12.83
CA SER A 213 -11.50 -7.65 -11.39
C SER A 213 -12.06 -6.34 -10.83
N LEU A 214 -11.75 -5.20 -11.45
CA LEU A 214 -12.27 -3.90 -11.05
C LEU A 214 -13.80 -3.80 -11.18
N SER A 215 -14.38 -4.37 -12.24
CA SER A 215 -15.84 -4.40 -12.47
C SER A 215 -16.55 -5.24 -11.40
N LYS A 216 -15.98 -6.41 -11.04
CA LYS A 216 -16.48 -7.26 -9.97
C LYS A 216 -16.49 -6.53 -8.62
N LEU A 217 -15.37 -5.91 -8.28
CA LEU A 217 -15.24 -5.11 -7.07
C LEU A 217 -16.27 -3.98 -7.04
N ASN A 218 -16.41 -3.21 -8.13
CA ASN A 218 -17.37 -2.12 -8.23
C ASN A 218 -18.83 -2.57 -8.06
N THR A 219 -19.22 -3.70 -8.66
CA THR A 219 -20.57 -4.27 -8.54
C THR A 219 -20.90 -4.61 -7.08
N LEU A 220 -19.96 -5.19 -6.35
CA LEU A 220 -20.13 -5.56 -4.96
C LEU A 220 -20.21 -4.34 -4.03
N SER A 221 -19.46 -3.29 -4.32
CA SER A 221 -19.55 -2.01 -3.62
C SER A 221 -20.95 -1.41 -3.72
N SER A 222 -21.51 -1.41 -4.94
CA SER A 222 -22.84 -0.85 -5.22
C SER A 222 -23.97 -1.66 -4.61
N ALA A 223 -23.78 -2.95 -4.37
CA ALA A 223 -24.78 -3.85 -3.80
C ALA A 223 -24.90 -3.74 -2.27
N GLY A 224 -24.17 -2.84 -1.61
CA GLY A 224 -24.27 -2.61 -0.16
C GLY A 224 -23.80 -3.78 0.71
N GLN A 225 -23.00 -4.69 0.18
CA GLN A 225 -22.39 -5.81 0.93
C GLN A 225 -21.23 -5.31 1.83
N GLY A 226 -21.54 -4.43 2.64
CA GLY A 226 -20.97 -3.45 3.54
C GLY A 226 -19.61 -3.72 4.13
N SER A 227 -19.43 -4.62 5.06
CA SER A 227 -18.22 -4.61 5.91
C SER A 227 -17.02 -5.39 5.35
N ALA A 228 -17.28 -6.52 4.69
CA ALA A 228 -16.21 -7.38 4.14
C ALA A 228 -15.48 -6.75 2.94
N MET A 229 -16.16 -5.85 2.21
CA MET A 229 -15.64 -5.18 1.01
C MET A 229 -15.07 -3.79 1.30
N ALA A 230 -15.40 -3.21 2.45
CA ALA A 230 -15.09 -1.81 2.76
C ALA A 230 -13.59 -1.49 2.72
N LYS A 231 -12.74 -2.44 3.07
CA LYS A 231 -11.28 -2.21 3.15
C LYS A 231 -10.66 -1.97 1.79
N MET A 232 -10.90 -2.83 0.80
CA MET A 232 -10.32 -2.68 -0.54
C MET A 232 -10.81 -1.41 -1.25
N PHE A 233 -12.08 -1.03 -1.06
CA PHE A 233 -12.62 0.21 -1.63
C PHE A 233 -12.11 1.47 -0.91
N SER A 234 -11.88 1.40 0.39
CA SER A 234 -11.36 2.55 1.14
C SER A 234 -9.91 2.86 0.80
N SER A 235 -9.11 1.83 0.52
CA SER A 235 -7.71 2.00 0.11
C SER A 235 -7.55 2.28 -1.39
N HIS A 236 -8.45 1.74 -2.25
CA HIS A 236 -8.38 1.82 -3.71
C HIS A 236 -9.65 2.42 -4.33
N PRO A 237 -9.87 3.74 -4.24
CA PRO A 237 -11.09 4.38 -4.68
C PRO A 237 -11.29 4.40 -6.21
N ASP A 238 -12.51 4.77 -6.64
CA ASP A 238 -12.91 5.04 -8.04
C ASP A 238 -12.86 3.82 -9.00
N SER A 239 -13.16 2.62 -8.51
CA SER A 239 -13.09 1.36 -9.29
C SER A 239 -13.88 1.40 -10.62
N ALA A 240 -15.00 2.13 -10.71
CA ALA A 240 -15.80 2.21 -11.94
C ALA A 240 -15.06 2.89 -13.10
N LYS A 241 -14.46 4.07 -12.85
CA LYS A 241 -13.68 4.79 -13.88
C LYS A 241 -12.42 4.05 -14.27
N ARG A 242 -11.80 3.40 -13.28
CA ARG A 242 -10.61 2.58 -13.48
C ARG A 242 -10.92 1.36 -14.34
N ALA A 243 -12.05 0.68 -14.09
CA ALA A 243 -12.52 -0.44 -14.90
C ALA A 243 -12.71 -0.04 -16.37
N GLU A 244 -13.41 1.07 -16.64
CA GLU A 244 -13.61 1.55 -18.01
C GLU A 244 -12.28 1.87 -18.71
N LYS A 245 -11.34 2.51 -18.03
CA LYS A 245 -9.99 2.76 -18.58
C LYS A 245 -9.26 1.46 -18.91
N MET A 246 -9.34 0.45 -18.04
CA MET A 246 -8.68 -0.84 -18.28
C MET A 246 -9.37 -1.62 -19.41
N LYS A 247 -10.68 -1.49 -19.57
CA LYS A 247 -11.38 -2.05 -20.74
C LYS A 247 -10.87 -1.47 -22.05
N GLN A 248 -10.81 -0.14 -22.16
CA GLN A 248 -10.28 0.54 -23.35
C GLN A 248 -8.84 0.14 -23.66
N LYS A 249 -8.01 -0.04 -22.62
CA LYS A 249 -6.62 -0.51 -22.77
C LYS A 249 -6.56 -1.95 -23.27
N ALA A 250 -7.42 -2.84 -22.78
CA ALA A 250 -7.53 -4.21 -23.24
C ALA A 250 -8.02 -4.29 -24.68
N ASP A 251 -9.07 -3.54 -25.04
CA ASP A 251 -9.58 -3.44 -26.42
C ASP A 251 -8.48 -3.01 -27.41
N ALA A 252 -7.71 -1.97 -27.04
CA ALA A 252 -6.60 -1.48 -27.86
C ALA A 252 -5.44 -2.48 -27.96
N PHE A 253 -5.17 -3.24 -26.92
CA PHE A 253 -4.14 -4.28 -26.93
C PHE A 253 -4.54 -5.43 -27.86
N VAL A 254 -5.78 -5.93 -27.74
CA VAL A 254 -6.28 -7.05 -28.55
C VAL A 254 -6.35 -6.66 -30.03
N ALA A 255 -6.83 -5.45 -30.37
CA ALA A 255 -6.86 -4.94 -31.74
C ALA A 255 -5.49 -4.96 -32.40
N LYS A 256 -4.43 -4.52 -31.68
CA LYS A 256 -3.04 -4.55 -32.18
C LYS A 256 -2.47 -5.95 -32.38
N GLN A 257 -2.98 -6.95 -31.69
CA GLN A 257 -2.56 -8.34 -31.84
C GLN A 257 -3.25 -9.01 -33.05
N GLY A 258 -4.49 -8.64 -33.37
CA GLY A 258 -5.24 -9.11 -34.54
C GLY A 258 -4.75 -8.56 -35.88
N GLU A 259 -3.92 -7.49 -35.85
CA GLU A 259 -3.32 -6.88 -37.05
C GLU A 259 -1.94 -7.48 -37.42
N LYS A 260 -1.41 -8.39 -36.61
CA LYS A 260 -0.13 -9.09 -36.83
C LYS A 260 -0.36 -10.50 -37.33
#